data_216c49a8c86b15277ff0be3ba699becb
#
_entry.id   216c49a8c86b15277ff0be3ba699becb
#
_cell.length_a   1.000
_cell.length_b   1.000
_cell.length_c   1.000
_cell.angle_alpha   90.00
_cell.angle_beta   90.00
_cell.angle_gamma   90.00
#
_symmetry.space_group_name_H-M   'P 1'
#
loop_
_entity.id
_entity.type
_entity.pdbx_description
1 polymer ?
#
loop_
_entity_poly.entity_id
_entity_poly.type
_entity_poly.pdbx_seq_one_letter_code
_entity_poly.pdbx_strand_id
1 'polypeptide(L)'
;FHTKQRPYIILKWAQTADGWMGKKGGDRLLISNEYTNRMVHQWRGEEAAIMVGTQTALADNPALTNRLSPGTSPVRLVIDRNLQLPAQLHVLDGAVKTIVFNTLKQEEQGNILYSRLSNEKNLLPQILQVLYKMNIQSVLVEGGAQTLQSFIDHECWDEIRIIQSATAAPAFLNNEEGIAAPKLPAATHISHEKIKSDSIDIYTNPHSISSPASKYLIS
;
A
#
# COMPACT_ATOMS: atom_id res chain seq x y z
N PHE A 1 -13.82 -8.12 8.74
CA PHE A 1 -12.90 -9.26 8.75
C PHE A 1 -13.66 -10.58 8.65
N HIS A 2 -14.48 -10.93 9.65
CA HIS A 2 -15.17 -12.24 9.68
C HIS A 2 -16.20 -12.42 8.56
N THR A 3 -16.96 -11.40 8.22
CA THR A 3 -18.00 -11.45 7.18
C THR A 3 -17.43 -11.69 5.78
N LYS A 4 -16.33 -11.02 5.45
CA LYS A 4 -15.68 -11.13 4.13
C LYS A 4 -14.57 -12.17 4.09
N GLN A 5 -14.20 -12.78 5.23
CA GLN A 5 -13.10 -13.73 5.39
C GLN A 5 -11.77 -13.22 4.78
N ARG A 6 -11.53 -11.93 4.90
CA ARG A 6 -10.31 -11.25 4.47
C ARG A 6 -10.03 -10.03 5.35
N PRO A 7 -8.77 -9.50 5.35
CA PRO A 7 -8.45 -8.23 5.97
C PRO A 7 -9.31 -7.07 5.46
N TYR A 8 -9.41 -6.01 6.25
CA TYR A 8 -9.82 -4.69 5.79
C TYR A 8 -8.68 -4.11 4.95
N ILE A 9 -8.95 -3.75 3.70
CA ILE A 9 -7.94 -3.33 2.73
C ILE A 9 -8.03 -1.84 2.49
N ILE A 10 -6.95 -1.13 2.82
CA ILE A 10 -6.81 0.30 2.58
C ILE A 10 -5.80 0.49 1.45
N LEU A 11 -6.24 1.06 0.34
CA LEU A 11 -5.36 1.44 -0.75
C LEU A 11 -4.89 2.88 -0.54
N LYS A 12 -3.58 3.10 -0.55
CA LYS A 12 -3.03 4.44 -0.36
C LYS A 12 -1.99 4.75 -1.43
N TRP A 13 -2.12 5.92 -2.04
CA TRP A 13 -1.06 6.45 -2.90
C TRP A 13 -0.92 7.95 -2.76
N ALA A 14 0.21 8.46 -3.24
CA ALA A 14 0.43 9.88 -3.43
C ALA A 14 0.57 10.16 -4.93
N GLN A 15 0.01 11.27 -5.39
CA GLN A 15 0.08 11.70 -6.78
C GLN A 15 0.31 13.21 -6.90
N THR A 16 0.90 13.63 -8.00
CA THR A 16 0.99 15.04 -8.39
C THR A 16 -0.39 15.58 -8.80
N ALA A 17 -0.51 16.91 -8.97
CA ALA A 17 -1.77 17.54 -9.38
C ALA A 17 -2.31 17.01 -10.72
N ASP A 18 -1.43 16.53 -11.59
CA ASP A 18 -1.72 15.95 -12.90
C ASP A 18 -1.71 14.41 -12.92
N GLY A 19 -1.72 13.76 -11.74
CA GLY A 19 -2.01 12.32 -11.57
C GLY A 19 -0.82 11.37 -11.73
N TRP A 20 0.42 11.82 -11.52
CA TRP A 20 1.59 10.94 -11.57
C TRP A 20 2.02 10.50 -10.17
N MET A 21 2.33 9.21 -10.00
CA MET A 21 2.87 8.63 -8.76
C MET A 21 4.39 8.56 -8.72
N GLY A 22 5.05 8.62 -9.86
CA GLY A 22 6.50 8.46 -9.95
C GLY A 22 7.00 8.39 -11.38
N LYS A 23 8.30 8.04 -11.52
CA LYS A 23 9.00 7.87 -12.79
C LYS A 23 9.49 6.43 -12.93
N LYS A 24 9.40 5.86 -14.13
CA LYS A 24 9.97 4.54 -14.46
C LYS A 24 11.50 4.62 -14.47
N GLY A 25 12.16 3.72 -13.74
CA GLY A 25 13.61 3.61 -13.76
C GLY A 25 14.39 4.83 -13.29
N GLY A 26 13.74 5.77 -12.61
CA GLY A 26 14.33 7.01 -12.13
C GLY A 26 14.33 7.14 -10.61
N ASP A 27 14.86 8.27 -10.13
CA ASP A 27 14.83 8.63 -8.72
C ASP A 27 13.40 8.76 -8.20
N ARG A 28 13.22 8.48 -6.91
CA ARG A 28 11.92 8.62 -6.25
C ARG A 28 11.41 10.06 -6.35
N LEU A 29 10.21 10.21 -6.88
CA LEU A 29 9.52 11.50 -6.88
C LEU A 29 8.98 11.80 -5.47
N LEU A 30 9.48 12.85 -4.84
CA LEU A 30 9.00 13.33 -3.55
C LEU A 30 7.73 14.15 -3.78
N ILE A 31 6.57 13.51 -3.62
CA ILE A 31 5.25 14.12 -3.87
C ILE A 31 4.71 14.76 -2.60
N SER A 32 4.83 14.08 -1.48
CA SER A 32 4.22 14.46 -0.20
C SER A 32 5.12 15.40 0.61
N ASN A 33 4.53 16.41 1.25
CA ASN A 33 5.23 17.27 2.21
C ASN A 33 5.50 16.52 3.55
N GLU A 34 6.24 17.15 4.46
CA GLU A 34 6.62 16.55 5.74
C GLU A 34 5.42 16.21 6.65
N TYR A 35 4.35 17.00 6.60
CA TYR A 35 3.15 16.81 7.44
C TYR A 35 2.35 15.61 6.95
N THR A 36 2.09 15.53 5.64
CA THR A 36 1.42 14.37 5.05
C THR A 36 2.26 13.09 5.20
N ASN A 37 3.60 13.21 5.17
CA ASN A 37 4.48 12.07 5.44
C ASN A 37 4.36 11.58 6.90
N ARG A 38 4.20 12.47 7.89
CA ARG A 38 3.94 12.08 9.29
C ARG A 38 2.59 11.34 9.42
N MET A 39 1.54 11.82 8.73
CA MET A 39 0.26 11.12 8.71
C MET A 39 0.36 9.72 8.10
N VAL A 40 1.15 9.54 7.04
CA VAL A 40 1.42 8.20 6.51
C VAL A 40 2.06 7.29 7.55
N HIS A 41 2.99 7.83 8.37
CA HIS A 41 3.57 7.06 9.46
C HIS A 41 2.58 6.75 10.58
N GLN A 42 1.66 7.66 10.88
CA GLN A 42 0.55 7.38 11.81
C GLN A 42 -0.32 6.23 11.29
N TRP A 43 -0.75 6.28 10.03
CA TRP A 43 -1.51 5.19 9.40
C TRP A 43 -0.78 3.83 9.46
N ARG A 44 0.54 3.83 9.28
CA ARG A 44 1.35 2.61 9.45
C ARG A 44 1.31 2.08 10.88
N GLY A 45 1.23 2.94 11.88
CA GLY A 45 1.10 2.54 13.29
C GLY A 45 -0.30 2.05 13.66
N GLU A 46 -1.32 2.41 12.89
CA GLU A 46 -2.72 2.04 13.12
C GLU A 46 -3.10 0.69 12.49
N GLU A 47 -2.39 0.28 11.41
CA GLU A 47 -2.75 -0.89 10.62
C GLU A 47 -1.90 -2.11 11.01
N ALA A 48 -2.50 -3.31 10.94
CA ALA A 48 -1.83 -4.55 11.30
C ALA A 48 -0.68 -4.90 10.33
N ALA A 49 -0.83 -4.56 9.06
CA ALA A 49 0.18 -4.86 8.04
C ALA A 49 0.24 -3.78 6.96
N ILE A 50 1.39 -3.73 6.27
CA ILE A 50 1.65 -2.86 5.12
C ILE A 50 2.13 -3.68 3.93
N MET A 51 1.62 -3.39 2.72
CA MET A 51 1.93 -4.18 1.52
C MET A 51 2.51 -3.33 0.40
N VAL A 52 3.52 -3.90 -0.27
CA VAL A 52 4.06 -3.40 -1.55
C VAL A 52 4.31 -4.54 -2.53
N GLY A 53 4.37 -4.23 -3.82
CA GLY A 53 4.80 -5.17 -4.87
C GLY A 53 6.30 -5.12 -5.13
N THR A 54 6.81 -6.10 -5.91
CA THR A 54 8.22 -6.25 -6.28
C THR A 54 8.82 -4.97 -6.84
N GLN A 55 8.16 -4.32 -7.79
CA GLN A 55 8.70 -3.12 -8.45
C GLN A 55 8.91 -1.95 -7.49
N THR A 56 7.96 -1.74 -6.57
CA THR A 56 8.10 -0.70 -5.53
C THR A 56 9.23 -1.03 -4.56
N ALA A 57 9.34 -2.30 -4.15
CA ALA A 57 10.43 -2.74 -3.29
C ALA A 57 11.81 -2.52 -3.94
N LEU A 58 11.94 -2.79 -5.24
CA LEU A 58 13.17 -2.58 -6.01
C LEU A 58 13.49 -1.10 -6.21
N ALA A 59 12.50 -0.30 -6.61
CA ALA A 59 12.71 1.11 -6.97
C ALA A 59 12.98 1.99 -5.75
N ASP A 60 12.21 1.81 -4.67
CA ASP A 60 12.22 2.72 -3.53
C ASP A 60 13.04 2.19 -2.34
N ASN A 61 13.38 0.90 -2.33
CA ASN A 61 13.99 0.22 -1.17
C ASN A 61 13.36 0.66 0.16
N PRO A 62 12.04 0.59 0.32
CA PRO A 62 11.35 1.21 1.44
C PRO A 62 11.53 0.38 2.71
N ALA A 63 11.72 1.04 3.86
CA ALA A 63 11.77 0.33 5.13
C ALA A 63 10.38 -0.12 5.62
N LEU A 64 9.29 0.50 5.16
CA LEU A 64 7.89 0.21 5.53
C LEU A 64 7.64 0.20 7.05
N THR A 65 8.39 0.98 7.79
CA THR A 65 8.29 1.08 9.25
C THR A 65 7.57 2.36 9.67
N ASN A 66 7.02 2.35 10.88
CA ASN A 66 6.57 3.56 11.56
C ASN A 66 7.77 4.16 12.32
N ARG A 67 8.20 5.38 11.95
CA ARG A 67 9.35 6.07 12.55
C ARG A 67 9.03 7.49 13.01
N LEU A 68 7.90 8.04 12.57
CA LEU A 68 7.55 9.45 12.79
C LEU A 68 6.27 9.64 13.60
N SER A 69 5.67 8.54 14.10
CA SER A 69 4.46 8.55 14.90
C SER A 69 4.57 7.54 16.04
N PRO A 70 3.88 7.73 17.19
CA PRO A 70 3.76 6.72 18.23
C PRO A 70 3.15 5.42 17.67
N GLY A 71 3.49 4.28 18.31
CA GLY A 71 2.98 2.96 17.93
C GLY A 71 4.06 2.05 17.32
N THR A 72 3.67 0.81 17.07
CA THR A 72 4.55 -0.22 16.50
C THR A 72 4.60 -0.15 14.98
N SER A 73 5.64 -0.74 14.41
CA SER A 73 5.68 -0.95 12.96
C SER A 73 4.76 -2.10 12.55
N PRO A 74 4.02 -1.97 11.43
CA PRO A 74 3.15 -3.03 10.92
C PRO A 74 3.97 -4.22 10.41
N VAL A 75 3.33 -5.39 10.28
CA VAL A 75 3.90 -6.54 9.55
C VAL A 75 4.09 -6.13 8.08
N ARG A 76 5.30 -6.36 7.54
CA ARG A 76 5.60 -6.09 6.14
C ARG A 76 5.09 -7.22 5.26
N LEU A 77 4.41 -6.90 4.19
CA LEU A 77 3.91 -7.82 3.17
C LEU A 77 4.52 -7.43 1.84
N VAL A 78 5.20 -8.37 1.20
CA VAL A 78 5.85 -8.13 -0.10
C VAL A 78 5.37 -9.17 -1.10
N ILE A 79 4.84 -8.71 -2.23
CA ILE A 79 4.50 -9.61 -3.34
C ILE A 79 5.75 -9.73 -4.22
N ASP A 80 6.46 -10.86 -4.11
CA ASP A 80 7.65 -11.16 -4.92
C ASP A 80 7.53 -12.56 -5.53
N ARG A 81 6.67 -12.67 -6.54
CA ARG A 81 6.26 -13.93 -7.17
C ARG A 81 7.43 -14.85 -7.47
N ASN A 82 8.52 -14.31 -8.02
CA ASN A 82 9.66 -15.07 -8.54
C ASN A 82 10.92 -14.92 -7.68
N LEU A 83 10.81 -14.36 -6.46
CA LEU A 83 11.94 -14.11 -5.55
C LEU A 83 13.08 -13.32 -6.23
N GLN A 84 12.73 -12.22 -6.85
CA GLN A 84 13.66 -11.34 -7.58
C GLN A 84 14.30 -10.26 -6.69
N LEU A 85 13.81 -10.10 -5.45
CA LEU A 85 14.31 -9.08 -4.54
C LEU A 85 15.70 -9.46 -4.02
N PRO A 86 16.70 -8.55 -4.17
CA PRO A 86 17.99 -8.71 -3.53
C PRO A 86 17.87 -8.73 -1.99
N ALA A 87 18.67 -9.61 -1.36
CA ALA A 87 18.60 -9.83 0.09
C ALA A 87 18.95 -8.59 0.95
N GLN A 88 19.66 -7.62 0.38
CA GLN A 88 20.09 -6.40 1.06
C GLN A 88 19.02 -5.31 1.14
N LEU A 89 17.83 -5.52 0.56
CA LEU A 89 16.75 -4.55 0.66
C LEU A 89 16.22 -4.42 2.09
N HIS A 90 15.83 -3.21 2.49
CA HIS A 90 15.28 -2.93 3.82
C HIS A 90 14.06 -3.78 4.17
N VAL A 91 13.24 -4.16 3.20
CA VAL A 91 12.08 -5.04 3.44
C VAL A 91 12.51 -6.46 3.87
N LEU A 92 13.76 -6.85 3.65
CA LEU A 92 14.33 -8.16 3.98
C LEU A 92 15.41 -8.08 5.08
N ASP A 93 15.54 -6.96 5.79
CA ASP A 93 16.55 -6.74 6.84
C ASP A 93 16.29 -7.52 8.14
N GLY A 94 15.15 -8.17 8.28
CA GLY A 94 14.76 -8.92 9.48
C GLY A 94 14.41 -8.07 10.70
N ALA A 95 14.44 -6.74 10.61
CA ALA A 95 14.13 -5.84 11.73
C ALA A 95 12.65 -5.90 12.16
N VAL A 96 11.75 -6.17 11.23
CA VAL A 96 10.32 -6.30 11.45
C VAL A 96 9.83 -7.58 10.77
N LYS A 97 8.79 -8.22 11.34
CA LYS A 97 8.17 -9.40 10.72
C LYS A 97 7.78 -9.08 9.27
N THR A 98 8.27 -9.90 8.35
CA THR A 98 8.05 -9.74 6.91
C THR A 98 7.49 -11.02 6.33
N ILE A 99 6.45 -10.94 5.50
CA ILE A 99 5.90 -12.05 4.73
C ILE A 99 6.13 -11.77 3.26
N VAL A 100 6.85 -12.67 2.59
CA VAL A 100 7.14 -12.61 1.15
C VAL A 100 6.26 -13.62 0.43
N PHE A 101 5.25 -13.14 -0.29
CA PHE A 101 4.38 -13.99 -1.11
C PHE A 101 5.06 -14.34 -2.42
N ASN A 102 5.27 -15.63 -2.66
CA ASN A 102 6.00 -16.14 -3.82
C ASN A 102 5.40 -17.47 -4.32
N THR A 103 5.89 -17.98 -5.47
CA THR A 103 5.43 -19.24 -6.03
C THR A 103 6.47 -20.36 -5.95
N LEU A 104 7.63 -20.09 -5.34
CA LEU A 104 8.81 -20.96 -5.42
C LEU A 104 9.09 -21.73 -4.13
N LYS A 105 9.06 -21.05 -2.97
CA LYS A 105 9.44 -21.66 -1.69
C LYS A 105 8.52 -21.33 -0.52
N GLN A 106 8.43 -22.27 0.41
CA GLN A 106 7.83 -22.11 1.75
C GLN A 106 8.96 -22.26 2.76
N GLU A 107 9.28 -21.18 3.47
CA GLU A 107 10.43 -21.16 4.38
C GLU A 107 10.28 -20.05 5.42
N GLU A 108 10.80 -20.26 6.63
CA GLU A 108 10.89 -19.23 7.67
C GLU A 108 12.35 -19.00 8.03
N GLN A 109 12.81 -17.75 7.94
CA GLN A 109 14.18 -17.33 8.24
C GLN A 109 14.14 -16.15 9.22
N GLY A 110 14.26 -16.40 10.52
CA GLY A 110 14.13 -15.37 11.54
C GLY A 110 12.77 -14.66 11.45
N ASN A 111 12.78 -13.36 11.21
CA ASN A 111 11.56 -12.56 11.06
C ASN A 111 10.98 -12.57 9.63
N ILE A 112 11.52 -13.36 8.72
CA ILE A 112 11.05 -13.41 7.31
C ILE A 112 10.37 -14.74 7.05
N LEU A 113 9.09 -14.70 6.68
CA LEU A 113 8.31 -15.85 6.22
C LEU A 113 8.15 -15.78 4.70
N TYR A 114 8.73 -16.70 3.98
CA TYR A 114 8.43 -16.95 2.56
C TYR A 114 7.18 -17.81 2.47
N SER A 115 6.08 -17.22 2.04
CA SER A 115 4.79 -17.91 1.93
C SER A 115 4.58 -18.31 0.47
N ARG A 116 4.64 -19.62 0.22
CA ARG A 116 4.44 -20.19 -1.12
C ARG A 116 2.96 -20.23 -1.48
N LEU A 117 2.63 -19.66 -2.63
CA LEU A 117 1.32 -19.69 -3.26
C LEU A 117 1.34 -20.62 -4.49
N SER A 118 0.16 -21.11 -4.89
CA SER A 118 0.02 -21.81 -6.18
C SER A 118 0.33 -20.84 -7.32
N ASN A 119 0.98 -21.36 -8.39
CA ASN A 119 1.39 -20.52 -9.52
C ASN A 119 0.21 -20.21 -10.45
N GLU A 120 -0.76 -19.46 -9.95
CA GLU A 120 -1.92 -19.00 -10.70
C GLU A 120 -1.67 -17.60 -11.28
N LYS A 121 -2.43 -17.21 -12.29
CA LYS A 121 -2.34 -15.88 -12.92
C LYS A 121 -2.60 -14.78 -11.89
N ASN A 122 -3.62 -14.94 -11.05
CA ASN A 122 -3.98 -14.01 -9.99
C ASN A 122 -3.67 -14.60 -8.61
N LEU A 123 -2.71 -14.00 -7.91
CA LEU A 123 -2.31 -14.42 -6.56
C LEU A 123 -3.16 -13.77 -5.44
N LEU A 124 -3.92 -12.72 -5.76
CA LEU A 124 -4.61 -11.91 -4.75
C LEU A 124 -5.57 -12.71 -3.87
N PRO A 125 -6.44 -13.61 -4.39
CA PRO A 125 -7.32 -14.42 -3.56
C PRO A 125 -6.55 -15.29 -2.56
N GLN A 126 -5.44 -15.88 -2.99
CA GLN A 126 -4.60 -16.72 -2.13
C GLN A 126 -3.91 -15.87 -1.04
N ILE A 127 -3.39 -14.70 -1.39
CA ILE A 127 -2.80 -13.74 -0.44
C ILE A 127 -3.82 -13.39 0.64
N LEU A 128 -5.03 -12.97 0.25
CA LEU A 128 -6.08 -12.57 1.19
C LEU A 128 -6.48 -13.74 2.12
N GLN A 129 -6.54 -14.97 1.60
CA GLN A 129 -6.82 -16.15 2.39
C GLN A 129 -5.71 -16.47 3.41
N VAL A 130 -4.43 -16.35 3.01
CA VAL A 130 -3.29 -16.52 3.92
C VAL A 130 -3.35 -15.48 5.03
N LEU A 131 -3.57 -14.21 4.70
CA LEU A 131 -3.67 -13.13 5.68
C LEU A 131 -4.84 -13.34 6.66
N TYR A 132 -5.98 -13.82 6.16
CA TYR A 132 -7.12 -14.15 7.01
C TYR A 132 -6.77 -15.28 8.00
N LYS A 133 -6.15 -16.37 7.53
CA LYS A 133 -5.69 -17.49 8.38
C LYS A 133 -4.65 -17.06 9.42
N MET A 134 -3.84 -16.05 9.11
CA MET A 134 -2.85 -15.47 10.02
C MET A 134 -3.43 -14.42 10.97
N ASN A 135 -4.75 -14.21 10.94
CA ASN A 135 -5.47 -13.22 11.75
C ASN A 135 -4.94 -11.77 11.56
N ILE A 136 -4.45 -11.44 10.36
CA ILE A 136 -4.11 -10.07 9.98
C ILE A 136 -5.40 -9.34 9.62
N GLN A 137 -5.81 -8.39 10.45
CA GLN A 137 -7.14 -7.79 10.37
C GLN A 137 -7.22 -6.64 9.39
N SER A 138 -6.12 -5.90 9.17
CA SER A 138 -6.08 -4.78 8.23
C SER A 138 -4.75 -4.74 7.46
N VAL A 139 -4.79 -4.20 6.25
CA VAL A 139 -3.62 -4.04 5.38
C VAL A 139 -3.65 -2.67 4.71
N LEU A 140 -2.59 -1.89 4.92
CA LEU A 140 -2.32 -0.66 4.18
C LEU A 140 -1.49 -1.03 2.92
N VAL A 141 -2.09 -0.95 1.74
CA VAL A 141 -1.39 -1.19 0.46
C VAL A 141 -0.82 0.14 -0.04
N GLU A 142 0.51 0.29 0.02
CA GLU A 142 1.20 1.55 -0.33
C GLU A 142 1.82 1.58 -1.72
N GLY A 143 1.62 0.57 -2.54
CA GLY A 143 2.13 0.71 -3.87
C GLY A 143 2.53 -0.59 -4.59
N GLY A 144 3.10 -0.54 -5.76
CA GLY A 144 2.99 0.33 -6.90
C GLY A 144 1.63 0.36 -7.58
N ALA A 145 1.55 1.17 -8.62
CA ALA A 145 0.31 1.40 -9.34
C ALA A 145 -0.37 0.09 -9.83
N GLN A 146 0.40 -0.88 -10.29
CA GLN A 146 -0.13 -2.18 -10.73
C GLN A 146 -0.73 -2.99 -9.56
N THR A 147 -0.09 -2.98 -8.39
CA THR A 147 -0.62 -3.68 -7.21
C THR A 147 -1.93 -3.02 -6.77
N LEU A 148 -1.96 -1.70 -6.64
CA LEU A 148 -3.15 -0.94 -6.29
C LEU A 148 -4.29 -1.19 -7.30
N GLN A 149 -3.99 -1.11 -8.61
CA GLN A 149 -4.96 -1.37 -9.67
C GLN A 149 -5.51 -2.80 -9.61
N SER A 150 -4.68 -3.79 -9.29
CA SER A 150 -5.13 -5.17 -9.13
C SER A 150 -6.16 -5.33 -8.00
N PHE A 151 -6.00 -4.64 -6.86
CA PHE A 151 -7.01 -4.64 -5.81
C PHE A 151 -8.31 -3.97 -6.25
N ILE A 152 -8.22 -2.89 -7.03
CA ILE A 152 -9.38 -2.17 -7.59
C ILE A 152 -10.13 -3.07 -8.56
N ASP A 153 -9.43 -3.65 -9.54
CA ASP A 153 -10.01 -4.48 -10.61
C ASP A 153 -10.72 -5.73 -10.09
N HIS A 154 -10.28 -6.24 -8.92
CA HIS A 154 -10.88 -7.41 -8.28
C HIS A 154 -11.84 -7.03 -7.12
N GLU A 155 -12.17 -5.77 -6.97
CA GLU A 155 -13.05 -5.25 -5.90
C GLU A 155 -12.64 -5.69 -4.48
N CYS A 156 -11.34 -5.92 -4.28
CA CYS A 156 -10.75 -6.40 -3.04
C CYS A 156 -10.24 -5.26 -2.15
N TRP A 157 -10.99 -4.18 -2.04
CA TRP A 157 -10.64 -3.01 -1.24
C TRP A 157 -11.83 -2.52 -0.42
N ASP A 158 -11.58 -1.77 0.63
CA ASP A 158 -12.61 -1.21 1.53
C ASP A 158 -12.49 0.31 1.63
N GLU A 159 -11.27 0.85 1.62
CA GLU A 159 -10.97 2.27 1.74
C GLU A 159 -9.87 2.68 0.76
N ILE A 160 -9.92 3.92 0.27
CA ILE A 160 -8.88 4.54 -0.54
C ILE A 160 -8.48 5.86 0.10
N ARG A 161 -7.17 6.08 0.27
CA ARG A 161 -6.56 7.32 0.76
C ARG A 161 -5.66 7.90 -0.32
N ILE A 162 -6.00 9.05 -0.86
CA ILE A 162 -5.22 9.72 -1.91
C ILE A 162 -4.57 10.97 -1.32
N ILE A 163 -3.25 11.05 -1.41
CA ILE A 163 -2.51 12.29 -1.13
C ILE A 163 -2.24 12.95 -2.47
N GLN A 164 -2.74 14.15 -2.68
CA GLN A 164 -2.51 14.93 -3.89
C GLN A 164 -1.66 16.15 -3.57
N SER A 165 -0.51 16.25 -4.22
CA SER A 165 0.32 17.45 -4.18
C SER A 165 -0.32 18.57 -5.01
N ALA A 166 -0.19 19.81 -4.55
CA ALA A 166 -0.57 20.97 -5.37
C ALA A 166 0.34 21.18 -6.59
N THR A 167 1.52 20.54 -6.60
CA THR A 167 2.50 20.69 -7.66
C THR A 167 2.25 19.65 -8.75
N ALA A 168 2.24 20.11 -10.01
CA ALA A 168 2.25 19.22 -11.16
C ALA A 168 3.59 18.48 -11.26
N ALA A 169 3.60 17.37 -11.97
CA ALA A 169 4.83 16.65 -12.26
C ALA A 169 5.81 17.54 -13.04
N PRO A 170 7.13 17.33 -12.87
CA PRO A 170 8.11 17.98 -13.72
C PRO A 170 7.80 17.78 -15.20
N ALA A 171 8.03 18.79 -16.02
CA ALA A 171 7.66 18.81 -17.45
C ALA A 171 8.27 17.68 -18.29
N PHE A 172 9.32 17.00 -17.78
CA PHE A 172 9.92 15.83 -18.44
C PHE A 172 9.15 14.51 -18.21
N LEU A 173 8.17 14.48 -17.27
CA LEU A 173 7.32 13.32 -17.08
C LEU A 173 6.21 13.33 -18.13
N ASN A 174 6.28 12.37 -19.03
CA ASN A 174 5.27 12.10 -20.04
C ASN A 174 4.69 10.69 -19.88
N ASN A 175 3.76 10.31 -20.76
CA ASN A 175 3.12 8.99 -20.70
C ASN A 175 4.08 7.80 -20.83
N GLU A 176 5.28 8.00 -21.39
CA GLU A 176 6.29 6.94 -21.56
C GLU A 176 7.14 6.74 -20.30
N GLU A 177 7.47 7.82 -19.61
CA GLU A 177 8.35 7.80 -18.43
C GLU A 177 7.59 7.83 -17.11
N GLY A 178 6.39 8.40 -17.08
CA GLY A 178 5.57 8.52 -15.86
C GLY A 178 4.91 7.22 -15.45
N ILE A 179 4.72 7.08 -14.14
CA ILE A 179 3.86 6.06 -13.54
C ILE A 179 2.56 6.75 -13.15
N ALA A 180 1.49 6.52 -13.92
CA ALA A 180 0.20 7.09 -13.65
C ALA A 180 -0.42 6.51 -12.37
N ALA A 181 -1.19 7.31 -11.66
CA ALA A 181 -2.01 6.85 -10.55
C ALA A 181 -3.07 5.84 -11.01
N PRO A 182 -3.53 4.94 -10.13
CA PRO A 182 -4.66 4.07 -10.41
C PRO A 182 -5.91 4.89 -10.77
N LYS A 183 -6.76 4.32 -11.60
CA LYS A 183 -8.06 4.91 -11.86
C LYS A 183 -8.94 4.75 -10.64
N LEU A 184 -9.46 5.86 -10.12
CA LEU A 184 -10.41 5.82 -9.00
C LEU A 184 -11.67 5.06 -9.45
N PRO A 185 -12.05 3.97 -8.77
CA PRO A 185 -13.29 3.23 -9.06
C PRO A 185 -14.52 4.02 -8.61
N ALA A 186 -15.72 3.48 -8.82
CA ALA A 186 -16.92 3.96 -8.15
C ALA A 186 -16.73 3.88 -6.64
N ALA A 187 -16.73 5.02 -5.96
CA ALA A 187 -16.41 5.15 -4.54
C ALA A 187 -17.24 6.26 -3.89
N THR A 188 -17.52 6.12 -2.59
CA THR A 188 -18.17 7.18 -1.81
C THR A 188 -17.08 8.06 -1.19
N HIS A 189 -17.07 9.34 -1.53
CA HIS A 189 -16.17 10.31 -0.92
C HIS A 189 -16.57 10.57 0.53
N ILE A 190 -15.64 10.45 1.46
CA ILE A 190 -15.87 10.59 2.91
C ILE A 190 -15.34 11.91 3.45
N SER A 191 -14.12 12.26 3.10
CA SER A 191 -13.49 13.49 3.60
C SER A 191 -12.46 14.04 2.63
N HIS A 192 -12.28 15.36 2.70
CA HIS A 192 -11.22 16.11 2.06
C HIS A 192 -10.54 16.97 3.13
N GLU A 193 -9.23 16.86 3.24
CA GLU A 193 -8.44 17.65 4.17
C GLU A 193 -7.26 18.29 3.42
N LYS A 194 -7.07 19.60 3.62
CA LYS A 194 -5.92 20.33 3.06
C LYS A 194 -4.82 20.47 4.11
N ILE A 195 -3.64 19.97 3.79
CA ILE A 195 -2.47 19.97 4.68
C ILE A 195 -1.31 20.66 3.97
N LYS A 196 -1.19 21.97 4.20
CA LYS A 196 -0.20 22.85 3.54
C LYS A 196 -0.38 22.84 2.02
N SER A 197 0.63 22.32 1.29
CA SER A 197 0.61 22.18 -0.17
C SER A 197 -0.14 20.96 -0.67
N ASP A 198 -0.48 20.02 0.21
CA ASP A 198 -1.10 18.77 -0.18
C ASP A 198 -2.58 18.73 0.23
N SER A 199 -3.35 17.88 -0.40
CA SER A 199 -4.67 17.47 0.08
C SER A 199 -4.72 15.96 0.28
N ILE A 200 -5.61 15.53 1.17
CA ILE A 200 -5.91 14.13 1.41
C ILE A 200 -7.39 13.92 1.16
N ASP A 201 -7.71 13.00 0.26
CA ASP A 201 -9.06 12.56 0.00
C ASP A 201 -9.23 11.11 0.45
N ILE A 202 -10.31 10.85 1.20
CA ILE A 202 -10.66 9.50 1.68
C ILE A 202 -11.97 9.08 1.03
N TYR A 203 -11.96 7.84 0.52
CA TYR A 203 -13.10 7.22 -0.12
C TYR A 203 -13.36 5.84 0.49
N THR A 204 -14.62 5.40 0.48
CA THR A 204 -15.00 4.03 0.85
C THR A 204 -15.63 3.31 -0.32
N ASN A 205 -15.46 1.99 -0.33
CA ASN A 205 -16.13 1.12 -1.28
C ASN A 205 -17.64 1.08 -0.95
N PRO A 206 -18.53 1.46 -1.85
CA PRO A 206 -19.97 1.46 -1.60
C PRO A 206 -20.55 0.06 -1.30
N HIS A 207 -19.83 -0.99 -1.70
CA HIS A 207 -20.20 -2.38 -1.42
C HIS A 207 -19.54 -2.94 -0.13
N SER A 208 -18.75 -2.15 0.58
CA SER A 208 -18.25 -2.51 1.91
C SER A 208 -19.35 -2.29 2.94
N ILE A 209 -19.91 -3.38 3.44
CA ILE A 209 -20.93 -3.33 4.52
C ILE A 209 -20.28 -2.70 5.76
N SER A 210 -20.87 -1.62 6.24
CA SER A 210 -20.51 -0.84 7.44
C SER A 210 -19.07 -0.30 7.48
N SER A 211 -18.90 0.88 6.89
CA SER A 211 -17.84 1.78 7.32
C SER A 211 -18.13 2.18 8.78
N PRO A 212 -17.18 2.06 9.70
CA PRO A 212 -17.26 2.84 10.93
C PRO A 212 -16.95 4.30 10.55
N ALA A 213 -17.95 5.04 10.15
CA ALA A 213 -17.88 6.49 9.91
C ALA A 213 -17.44 7.29 11.16
N SER A 214 -16.99 6.64 12.22
CA SER A 214 -16.74 7.24 13.52
C SER A 214 -15.26 7.42 13.88
N LYS A 215 -14.31 6.97 13.09
CA LYS A 215 -12.88 7.14 13.40
C LYS A 215 -12.31 8.54 13.09
N TYR A 216 -13.01 9.34 12.30
CA TYR A 216 -12.50 10.63 11.83
C TYR A 216 -13.27 11.85 12.37
N LEU A 217 -14.22 11.65 13.29
CA LEU A 217 -14.86 12.73 14.03
C LEU A 217 -14.11 12.91 15.37
N ILE A 218 -12.92 13.48 15.33
CA ILE A 218 -12.29 14.09 16.49
C ILE A 218 -12.33 15.60 16.25
N SER A 219 -13.18 16.22 17.05
CA SER A 219 -13.30 17.64 17.31
C SER A 219 -11.97 18.28 17.72
#